data_ffb1d1373f7ff974b60ffa9946f931e1
#
_entry.id   ffb1d1373f7ff974b60ffa9946f931e1
#
_cell.length_a   1.000
_cell.length_b   1.000
_cell.length_c   1.000
_cell.angle_alpha   90.00
_cell.angle_beta   90.00
_cell.angle_gamma   90.00
#
_symmetry.space_group_name_H-M   'P 1'
#
loop_
_entity.id
_entity.type
_entity.pdbx_description
1 polymer ?
#
loop_
_entity_poly.entity_id
_entity_poly.type
_entity_poly.pdbx_seq_one_letter_code
_entity_poly.pdbx_strand_id
1 'polypeptide(L)'
;EYKGVPLYPDQPFDCSGVYSGCAYLEDGQMYLYYTGNVKLEDRDDYDYVNTGREANTVLVTSPDGKQFSRKRLLMRNSDYPSDLTLHVRDPKVWKEDGVYYMLQGARTKDDVGQGILFRSDDKISWSFAGRVETKEKFGYMWECPDYFETDGVKVFSASVQGLDGEEWKDRNV
;
A
#
# COMPACT_ATOMS: atom_id res chain seq x y z
N GLU A 1 -1.17 24.10 11.78
CA GLU A 1 -0.04 24.14 12.71
C GLU A 1 0.82 22.87 12.56
N TYR A 2 2.12 23.05 12.30
CA TYR A 2 3.08 21.92 12.15
C TYR A 2 3.29 21.24 13.52
N LYS A 3 3.14 19.91 13.55
CA LYS A 3 3.23 19.09 14.78
C LYS A 3 4.49 18.21 14.85
N GLY A 4 5.33 18.24 13.84
CA GLY A 4 6.53 17.40 13.73
C GLY A 4 6.39 16.26 12.71
N VAL A 5 7.41 15.41 12.65
CA VAL A 5 7.45 14.19 11.84
C VAL A 5 7.33 12.98 12.77
N PRO A 6 6.19 12.28 12.79
CA PRO A 6 5.95 11.19 13.74
C PRO A 6 6.64 9.87 13.36
N LEU A 7 6.93 9.64 12.08
CA LEU A 7 7.51 8.40 11.58
C LEU A 7 8.77 8.68 10.77
N TYR A 8 9.85 7.99 11.11
CA TYR A 8 11.13 8.06 10.41
C TYR A 8 11.50 6.68 9.85
N PRO A 9 12.28 6.58 8.77
CA PRO A 9 12.76 5.31 8.23
C PRO A 9 13.92 4.76 9.09
N ASP A 10 13.61 4.16 10.23
CA ASP A 10 14.55 3.76 11.28
C ASP A 10 14.60 2.24 11.53
N GLN A 11 13.89 1.44 10.72
CA GLN A 11 13.88 -0.01 10.81
C GLN A 11 14.44 -0.66 9.54
N PRO A 12 15.01 -1.88 9.61
CA PRO A 12 15.52 -2.57 8.42
C PRO A 12 14.50 -2.74 7.31
N PHE A 13 13.20 -2.82 7.64
CA PHE A 13 12.11 -3.02 6.68
C PHE A 13 11.53 -1.70 6.11
N ASP A 14 12.05 -0.55 6.52
CA ASP A 14 11.65 0.75 6.00
C ASP A 14 12.82 1.75 5.84
N CYS A 15 14.05 1.27 5.88
CA CYS A 15 15.26 2.10 5.95
C CYS A 15 15.44 3.06 4.76
N SER A 16 14.77 2.81 3.63
CA SER A 16 14.80 3.69 2.46
C SER A 16 13.54 4.55 2.32
N GLY A 17 12.61 4.48 3.25
CA GLY A 17 11.45 5.38 3.29
C GLY A 17 10.21 4.81 3.96
N VAL A 18 9.51 5.71 4.66
CA VAL A 18 8.12 5.55 5.09
C VAL A 18 7.26 6.11 3.97
N TYR A 19 6.68 5.21 3.15
CA TYR A 19 5.88 5.59 1.99
C TYR A 19 4.39 5.68 2.35
N SER A 20 3.55 5.96 1.36
CA SER A 20 2.12 6.18 1.53
C SER A 20 1.38 5.04 2.22
N GLY A 21 0.24 5.37 2.77
CA GLY A 21 -0.66 4.47 3.46
C GLY A 21 -1.89 5.19 3.99
N CYS A 22 -2.53 4.67 5.02
CA CYS A 22 -3.73 5.24 5.59
C CYS A 22 -3.75 5.23 7.12
N ALA A 23 -4.63 6.05 7.69
CA ALA A 23 -5.05 5.97 9.08
C ALA A 23 -6.45 5.34 9.16
N TYR A 24 -6.60 4.32 10.01
CA TYR A 24 -7.88 3.74 10.38
C TYR A 24 -8.14 4.03 11.86
N LEU A 25 -9.34 4.50 12.19
CA LEU A 25 -9.73 4.87 13.55
C LEU A 25 -10.81 3.92 14.06
N GLU A 26 -10.59 3.31 15.22
CA GLU A 26 -11.56 2.46 15.89
C GLU A 26 -11.33 2.52 17.41
N ASP A 27 -12.40 2.65 18.17
CA ASP A 27 -12.43 2.65 19.64
C ASP A 27 -11.42 3.61 20.29
N GLY A 28 -11.27 4.80 19.69
CA GLY A 28 -10.34 5.83 20.16
C GLY A 28 -8.86 5.54 19.84
N GLN A 29 -8.57 4.44 19.16
CA GLN A 29 -7.23 4.08 18.73
C GLN A 29 -7.05 4.37 17.24
N MET A 30 -5.92 5.00 16.89
CA MET A 30 -5.46 5.20 15.51
C MET A 30 -4.55 4.04 15.10
N TYR A 31 -4.81 3.46 13.95
CA TYR A 31 -3.99 2.45 13.28
C TYR A 31 -3.43 3.06 12.01
N LEU A 32 -2.12 3.28 11.96
CA LEU A 32 -1.41 3.83 10.80
C LEU A 32 -0.77 2.69 10.02
N TYR A 33 -1.32 2.38 8.87
CA TYR A 33 -0.74 1.43 7.93
C TYR A 33 0.05 2.19 6.87
N TYR A 34 1.24 1.73 6.56
CA TYR A 34 2.08 2.37 5.55
C TYR A 34 2.98 1.35 4.84
N THR A 35 3.59 1.78 3.76
CA THR A 35 4.57 0.98 3.04
C THR A 35 5.98 1.32 3.53
N GLY A 36 6.63 0.34 4.16
CA GLY A 36 8.06 0.40 4.47
C GLY A 36 8.87 0.04 3.23
N ASN A 37 9.63 1.00 2.70
CA ASN A 37 10.42 0.81 1.50
C ASN A 37 11.88 0.51 1.84
N VAL A 38 12.47 -0.45 1.15
CA VAL A 38 13.91 -0.75 1.18
C VAL A 38 14.42 -0.77 -0.26
N LYS A 39 15.54 -0.09 -0.52
CA LYS A 39 16.25 -0.16 -1.79
C LYS A 39 17.47 -1.07 -1.63
N LEU A 40 17.64 -2.01 -2.55
CA LEU A 40 18.71 -3.01 -2.56
C LEU A 40 19.71 -2.69 -3.68
N GLU A 41 20.23 -1.46 -3.68
CA GLU A 41 21.07 -0.91 -4.76
C GLU A 41 22.43 -1.61 -4.89
N ASP A 42 22.89 -2.30 -3.84
CA ASP A 42 24.18 -3.02 -3.82
C ASP A 42 24.13 -4.44 -4.42
N ARG A 43 23.00 -4.84 -4.99
CA ARG A 43 22.83 -6.16 -5.60
C ARG A 43 23.42 -6.22 -7.00
N ASP A 44 24.14 -7.29 -7.31
CA ASP A 44 24.68 -7.53 -8.66
C ASP A 44 23.57 -7.71 -9.72
N ASP A 45 22.40 -8.24 -9.30
CA ASP A 45 21.23 -8.47 -10.14
C ASP A 45 20.17 -7.35 -9.98
N TYR A 46 20.60 -6.13 -9.65
CA TYR A 46 19.70 -5.03 -9.38
C TYR A 46 18.76 -4.74 -10.56
N ASP A 47 17.48 -4.87 -10.31
CA ASP A 47 16.38 -4.43 -11.16
C ASP A 47 15.35 -3.76 -10.25
N TYR A 48 15.10 -2.48 -10.48
CA TYR A 48 14.20 -1.68 -9.63
C TYR A 48 12.81 -2.29 -9.46
N VAL A 49 12.34 -3.04 -10.45
CA VAL A 49 10.99 -3.64 -10.47
C VAL A 49 10.95 -5.01 -9.81
N ASN A 50 11.95 -5.87 -10.08
CA ASN A 50 11.88 -7.30 -9.75
C ASN A 50 12.82 -7.75 -8.64
N THR A 51 13.96 -7.08 -8.42
CA THR A 51 14.98 -7.55 -7.46
C THR A 51 15.54 -6.43 -6.57
N GLY A 52 15.37 -5.18 -6.95
CA GLY A 52 16.08 -4.03 -6.37
C GLY A 52 15.38 -3.34 -5.19
N ARG A 53 14.33 -3.91 -4.62
CA ARG A 53 13.60 -3.30 -3.51
C ARG A 53 12.84 -4.30 -2.65
N GLU A 54 12.38 -3.82 -1.49
CA GLU A 54 11.29 -4.43 -0.73
C GLU A 54 10.19 -3.40 -0.52
N ALA A 55 8.95 -3.86 -0.60
CA ALA A 55 7.77 -3.11 -0.22
C ALA A 55 7.06 -3.89 0.90
N ASN A 56 7.17 -3.38 2.10
CA ASN A 56 6.71 -4.04 3.32
C ASN A 56 5.47 -3.33 3.85
N THR A 57 4.44 -4.06 4.27
CA THR A 57 3.29 -3.46 4.97
C THR A 57 3.59 -3.37 6.45
N VAL A 58 3.50 -2.17 7.00
CA VAL A 58 3.86 -1.87 8.40
C VAL A 58 2.69 -1.20 9.11
N LEU A 59 2.55 -1.52 10.41
CA LEU A 59 1.56 -0.92 11.32
C LEU A 59 2.25 -0.17 12.45
N VAL A 60 1.73 1.01 12.74
CA VAL A 60 1.97 1.77 13.98
C VAL A 60 0.64 2.18 14.56
N THR A 61 0.51 2.16 15.88
CA THR A 61 -0.72 2.61 16.56
C THR A 61 -0.47 3.83 17.43
N SER A 62 -1.52 4.63 17.65
CA SER A 62 -1.47 5.79 18.52
C SER A 62 -2.82 6.06 19.17
N PRO A 63 -2.88 6.30 20.49
CA PRO A 63 -4.13 6.67 21.16
C PRO A 63 -4.48 8.16 21.00
N ASP A 64 -3.53 9.00 20.62
CA ASP A 64 -3.67 10.46 20.70
C ASP A 64 -3.02 11.22 19.55
N GLY A 65 -2.43 10.52 18.58
CA GLY A 65 -1.68 11.11 17.46
C GLY A 65 -0.35 11.78 17.85
N LYS A 66 0.13 11.56 19.09
CA LYS A 66 1.38 12.11 19.63
C LYS A 66 2.32 11.03 20.12
N GLN A 67 1.80 10.01 20.78
CA GLN A 67 2.55 8.85 21.24
C GLN A 67 2.30 7.71 20.28
N PHE A 68 3.39 7.14 19.74
CA PHE A 68 3.30 6.07 18.75
C PHE A 68 3.90 4.78 19.30
N SER A 69 3.27 3.66 18.98
CA SER A 69 3.80 2.33 19.29
C SER A 69 5.11 2.07 18.54
N ARG A 70 5.78 0.96 18.90
CA ARG A 70 6.82 0.40 18.03
C ARG A 70 6.21 -0.01 16.70
N LYS A 71 6.97 0.13 15.64
CA LYS A 71 6.61 -0.32 14.29
C LYS A 71 6.49 -1.83 14.27
N ARG A 72 5.43 -2.33 13.65
CA ARG A 72 5.17 -3.75 13.47
C ARG A 72 5.11 -4.09 11.99
N LEU A 73 6.04 -4.90 11.54
CA LEU A 73 6.00 -5.48 10.20
C LEU A 73 4.85 -6.48 10.12
N LEU A 74 3.94 -6.30 9.17
CA LEU A 74 2.78 -7.16 8.95
C LEU A 74 2.99 -8.12 7.79
N MET A 75 3.44 -7.61 6.63
CA MET A 75 3.66 -8.40 5.42
C MET A 75 4.92 -7.94 4.69
N ARG A 76 5.57 -8.88 4.02
CA ARG A 76 6.73 -8.69 3.12
C ARG A 76 6.35 -9.04 1.69
N ASN A 77 7.22 -8.80 0.74
CA ASN A 77 7.01 -9.22 -0.66
C ASN A 77 6.75 -10.71 -0.81
N SER A 78 7.32 -11.57 0.06
CA SER A 78 7.07 -13.01 0.06
C SER A 78 5.65 -13.43 0.43
N ASP A 79 4.88 -12.54 1.06
CA ASP A 79 3.52 -12.79 1.53
C ASP A 79 2.46 -12.39 0.48
N TYR A 80 2.88 -11.74 -0.60
CA TYR A 80 2.03 -11.35 -1.71
C TYR A 80 1.96 -12.43 -2.80
N PRO A 81 0.93 -12.43 -3.66
CA PRO A 81 0.84 -13.33 -4.80
C PRO A 81 2.11 -13.34 -5.66
N SER A 82 2.56 -14.52 -6.06
CA SER A 82 3.86 -14.73 -6.71
C SER A 82 3.99 -14.19 -8.14
N ASP A 83 2.87 -13.84 -8.76
CA ASP A 83 2.80 -13.20 -10.08
C ASP A 83 2.98 -11.67 -10.03
N LEU A 84 3.10 -11.10 -8.82
CA LEU A 84 3.40 -9.69 -8.65
C LEU A 84 4.90 -9.41 -8.70
N THR A 85 5.24 -8.21 -9.13
CA THR A 85 6.58 -7.64 -8.96
C THR A 85 6.79 -7.22 -7.50
N LEU A 86 7.91 -6.59 -7.18
CA LEU A 86 8.14 -6.02 -5.85
C LEU A 86 7.37 -4.70 -5.60
N HIS A 87 6.58 -4.25 -6.58
CA HIS A 87 5.72 -3.07 -6.44
C HIS A 87 4.34 -3.46 -5.91
N VAL A 88 4.22 -3.55 -4.59
CA VAL A 88 2.95 -3.64 -3.84
C VAL A 88 3.00 -2.61 -2.73
N ARG A 89 2.09 -1.63 -2.70
CA ARG A 89 2.20 -0.50 -1.77
C ARG A 89 0.88 0.22 -1.50
N ASP A 90 0.96 1.22 -0.62
CA ASP A 90 -0.08 2.21 -0.31
C ASP A 90 -1.34 1.56 0.28
N PRO A 91 -1.24 0.89 1.45
CA PRO A 91 -2.37 0.21 2.05
C PRO A 91 -3.51 1.17 2.41
N LYS A 92 -4.74 0.85 2.01
CA LYS A 92 -6.00 1.43 2.45
C LYS A 92 -6.77 0.41 3.25
N VAL A 93 -7.15 0.74 4.50
CA VAL A 93 -7.87 -0.16 5.40
C VAL A 93 -9.26 0.38 5.73
N TRP A 94 -10.25 -0.51 5.74
CA TRP A 94 -11.61 -0.24 6.20
C TRP A 94 -12.21 -1.48 6.86
N LYS A 95 -13.39 -1.31 7.48
CA LYS A 95 -14.17 -2.41 8.05
C LYS A 95 -15.53 -2.46 7.37
N GLU A 96 -15.96 -3.66 7.01
CA GLU A 96 -17.27 -3.92 6.42
C GLU A 96 -17.77 -5.26 6.96
N ASP A 97 -19.02 -5.30 7.42
CA ASP A 97 -19.67 -6.50 8.00
C ASP A 97 -18.85 -7.23 9.08
N GLY A 98 -18.14 -6.46 9.90
CA GLY A 98 -17.34 -6.99 10.99
C GLY A 98 -15.94 -7.47 10.61
N VAL A 99 -15.61 -7.52 9.32
CA VAL A 99 -14.30 -7.94 8.77
C VAL A 99 -13.49 -6.71 8.37
N TYR A 100 -12.19 -6.74 8.62
CA TYR A 100 -11.27 -5.71 8.14
C TYR A 100 -10.76 -6.09 6.76
N TYR A 101 -10.70 -5.11 5.88
CA TYR A 101 -10.14 -5.24 4.54
C TYR A 101 -8.98 -4.29 4.36
N MET A 102 -7.97 -4.71 3.60
CA MET A 102 -6.85 -3.88 3.17
C MET A 102 -6.69 -4.00 1.66
N LEU A 103 -6.71 -2.87 0.98
CA LEU A 103 -6.44 -2.77 -0.44
C LEU A 103 -5.07 -2.13 -0.64
N GLN A 104 -4.22 -2.72 -1.48
CA GLN A 104 -2.93 -2.18 -1.87
C GLN A 104 -2.84 -2.10 -3.40
N GLY A 105 -2.17 -1.09 -3.91
CA GLY A 105 -1.84 -1.01 -5.33
C GLY A 105 -0.70 -1.95 -5.67
N ALA A 106 -0.75 -2.55 -6.86
CA ALA A 106 0.23 -3.53 -7.30
C ALA A 106 0.53 -3.45 -8.80
N ARG A 107 1.71 -3.98 -9.18
CA ARG A 107 2.14 -4.22 -10.55
C ARG A 107 2.42 -5.71 -10.73
N THR A 108 1.78 -6.33 -11.72
CA THR A 108 2.07 -7.71 -12.09
C THR A 108 3.38 -7.84 -12.87
N LYS A 109 3.91 -9.05 -12.98
CA LYS A 109 5.08 -9.35 -13.84
C LYS A 109 4.81 -9.15 -15.34
N ASP A 110 3.54 -9.14 -15.73
CA ASP A 110 3.09 -8.84 -17.09
C ASP A 110 2.79 -7.35 -17.29
N ASP A 111 3.27 -6.49 -16.40
CA ASP A 111 3.09 -5.04 -16.45
C ASP A 111 1.63 -4.58 -16.47
N VAL A 112 0.80 -5.18 -15.63
CA VAL A 112 -0.60 -4.77 -15.43
C VAL A 112 -0.77 -4.21 -14.03
N GLY A 113 -1.32 -2.98 -13.95
CA GLY A 113 -1.72 -2.36 -12.69
C GLY A 113 -3.02 -2.97 -12.16
N GLN A 114 -3.07 -3.22 -10.85
CA GLN A 114 -4.25 -3.75 -10.17
C GLN A 114 -4.25 -3.43 -8.66
N GLY A 115 -5.38 -3.65 -8.01
CA GLY A 115 -5.50 -3.63 -6.56
C GLY A 115 -5.45 -5.05 -6.00
N ILE A 116 -4.73 -5.24 -4.89
CA ILE A 116 -4.68 -6.52 -4.16
C ILE A 116 -5.44 -6.35 -2.85
N LEU A 117 -6.42 -7.22 -2.64
CA LEU A 117 -7.31 -7.20 -1.49
C LEU A 117 -6.90 -8.28 -0.48
N PHE A 118 -6.75 -7.87 0.77
CA PHE A 118 -6.57 -8.75 1.94
C PHE A 118 -7.72 -8.58 2.90
N ARG A 119 -7.94 -9.58 3.73
CA ARG A 119 -8.90 -9.55 4.85
C ARG A 119 -8.24 -9.94 6.16
N SER A 120 -8.81 -9.46 7.27
CA SER A 120 -8.34 -9.73 8.64
C SER A 120 -9.50 -9.69 9.62
N ASP A 121 -9.39 -10.48 10.69
CA ASP A 121 -10.32 -10.42 11.84
C ASP A 121 -9.73 -9.62 13.02
N ASP A 122 -8.41 -9.34 12.99
CA ASP A 122 -7.65 -8.74 14.10
C ASP A 122 -6.85 -7.49 13.74
N LYS A 123 -6.89 -7.03 12.49
CA LYS A 123 -6.11 -5.88 11.96
C LYS A 123 -4.60 -6.12 11.84
N ILE A 124 -4.13 -7.32 12.14
CA ILE A 124 -2.71 -7.69 12.26
C ILE A 124 -2.35 -8.84 11.32
N SER A 125 -3.17 -9.88 11.33
CA SER A 125 -3.00 -11.09 10.51
C SER A 125 -3.84 -10.94 9.24
N TRP A 126 -3.20 -10.86 8.09
CA TRP A 126 -3.86 -10.59 6.81
C TRP A 126 -3.79 -11.79 5.88
N SER A 127 -4.90 -12.13 5.26
CA SER A 127 -4.99 -13.20 4.26
C SER A 127 -5.45 -12.62 2.92
N PHE A 128 -4.87 -13.09 1.83
CA PHE A 128 -5.29 -12.73 0.48
C PHE A 128 -6.78 -13.04 0.28
N ALA A 129 -7.53 -12.05 -0.22
CA ALA A 129 -8.98 -12.16 -0.41
C ALA A 129 -9.41 -11.99 -1.87
N GLY A 130 -8.58 -11.39 -2.72
CA GLY A 130 -8.93 -11.18 -4.12
C GLY A 130 -8.17 -10.05 -4.78
N ARG A 131 -8.67 -9.64 -5.95
CA ARG A 131 -8.08 -8.57 -6.76
C ARG A 131 -9.16 -7.61 -7.23
N VAL A 132 -8.74 -6.36 -7.42
CA VAL A 132 -9.50 -5.35 -8.16
C VAL A 132 -8.73 -5.13 -9.46
N GLU A 133 -9.37 -5.44 -10.57
CA GLU A 133 -8.76 -5.36 -11.90
C GLU A 133 -9.76 -4.82 -12.92
N THR A 134 -9.27 -4.29 -14.01
CA THR A 134 -10.09 -3.82 -15.12
C THR A 134 -10.08 -4.84 -16.25
N LYS A 135 -11.14 -4.81 -17.10
CA LYS A 135 -11.28 -5.67 -18.28
C LYS A 135 -10.14 -5.46 -19.28
N GLU A 136 -9.79 -4.20 -19.47
CA GLU A 136 -8.69 -3.77 -20.34
C GLU A 136 -7.52 -3.35 -19.47
N LYS A 137 -6.29 -3.46 -19.98
CA LYS A 137 -5.10 -2.99 -19.29
C LYS A 137 -5.24 -1.49 -19.01
N PHE A 138 -5.15 -1.12 -17.75
CA PHE A 138 -5.23 0.28 -17.30
C PHE A 138 -3.95 0.64 -16.55
N GLY A 139 -2.93 1.03 -17.32
CA GLY A 139 -1.58 1.29 -16.82
C GLY A 139 -0.84 0.04 -16.34
N TYR A 140 0.39 0.24 -15.84
CA TYR A 140 1.21 -0.85 -15.34
C TYR A 140 1.30 -0.90 -13.81
N MET A 141 0.92 0.18 -13.11
CA MET A 141 0.92 0.26 -11.64
C MET A 141 -0.21 1.17 -11.16
N TRP A 142 -0.90 0.75 -10.11
CA TRP A 142 -1.87 1.58 -9.42
C TRP A 142 -1.29 2.00 -8.07
N GLU A 143 -1.20 3.32 -7.82
CA GLU A 143 -0.71 3.91 -6.58
C GLU A 143 -1.84 4.50 -5.77
N CYS A 144 -1.64 4.61 -4.46
CA CYS A 144 -2.56 5.25 -3.53
C CYS A 144 -4.03 4.83 -3.75
N PRO A 145 -4.34 3.52 -3.79
CA PRO A 145 -5.71 3.09 -3.97
C PRO A 145 -6.57 3.59 -2.80
N ASP A 146 -7.78 4.02 -3.12
CA ASP A 146 -8.77 4.39 -2.11
C ASP A 146 -10.09 3.66 -2.39
N TYR A 147 -10.83 3.39 -1.33
CA TYR A 147 -12.15 2.77 -1.38
C TYR A 147 -13.05 3.47 -0.36
N PHE A 148 -14.20 3.91 -0.83
CA PHE A 148 -15.20 4.58 -0.01
C PHE A 148 -16.60 4.39 -0.61
N GLU A 149 -17.61 4.69 0.20
CA GLU A 149 -19.00 4.69 -0.22
C GLU A 149 -19.59 6.09 -0.11
N THR A 150 -20.33 6.52 -1.11
CA THR A 150 -21.08 7.75 -1.12
C THR A 150 -22.44 7.52 -1.80
N ASP A 151 -23.53 7.96 -1.17
CA ASP A 151 -24.91 7.82 -1.67
C ASP A 151 -25.27 6.37 -2.11
N GLY A 152 -24.76 5.36 -1.39
CA GLY A 152 -24.99 3.95 -1.69
C GLY A 152 -24.17 3.42 -2.86
N VAL A 153 -23.25 4.21 -3.41
CA VAL A 153 -22.32 3.82 -4.48
C VAL A 153 -20.94 3.55 -3.89
N LYS A 154 -20.42 2.35 -4.12
CA LYS A 154 -19.05 1.98 -3.78
C LYS A 154 -18.10 2.52 -4.84
N VAL A 155 -17.12 3.30 -4.42
CA VAL A 155 -16.15 3.96 -5.30
C VAL A 155 -14.75 3.42 -5.02
N PHE A 156 -14.08 3.03 -6.08
CA PHE A 156 -12.65 2.74 -6.08
C PHE A 156 -11.92 3.84 -6.86
N SER A 157 -10.79 4.32 -6.35
CA SER A 157 -9.91 5.24 -7.05
C SER A 157 -8.45 4.82 -6.91
N ALA A 158 -7.62 5.17 -7.88
CA ALA A 158 -6.18 4.96 -7.84
C ALA A 158 -5.45 5.99 -8.71
N SER A 159 -4.19 6.28 -8.38
CA SER A 159 -3.28 7.01 -9.24
C SER A 159 -2.58 6.01 -10.16
N VAL A 160 -2.88 6.06 -11.44
CA VAL A 160 -2.44 5.06 -12.42
C VAL A 160 -1.18 5.53 -13.13
N GLN A 161 -0.13 4.68 -13.15
CA GLN A 161 1.09 4.89 -13.94
C GLN A 161 1.00 4.18 -15.29
N GLY A 162 1.65 4.78 -16.32
CA GLY A 162 1.75 4.18 -17.66
C GLY A 162 0.50 4.32 -18.51
N LEU A 163 -0.28 5.37 -18.28
CA LEU A 163 -1.32 5.81 -19.21
C LEU A 163 -0.70 6.72 -20.28
N ASP A 164 -1.22 6.65 -21.50
CA ASP A 164 -0.90 7.61 -22.54
C ASP A 164 -1.37 9.01 -22.09
N GLY A 165 -0.41 9.94 -22.01
CA GLY A 165 -0.71 11.32 -21.64
C GLY A 165 -1.43 12.05 -22.76
N GLU A 166 -2.40 12.89 -22.42
CA GLU A 166 -2.98 13.85 -23.33
C GLU A 166 -2.12 15.12 -23.39
N GLU A 167 -2.16 15.84 -24.51
CA GLU A 167 -1.29 17.00 -24.75
C GLU A 167 -1.40 18.07 -23.65
N TRP A 168 -2.56 18.21 -23.05
CA TRP A 168 -2.88 19.25 -22.04
C TRP A 168 -2.95 18.73 -20.60
N LYS A 169 -2.62 17.47 -20.36
CA LYS A 169 -2.59 16.86 -19.02
C LYS A 169 -1.18 16.45 -18.64
N ASP A 170 -0.91 16.48 -17.35
CA ASP A 170 0.29 15.90 -16.79
C ASP A 170 0.38 14.42 -17.18
N ARG A 171 1.56 13.99 -17.60
CA ARG A 171 1.84 12.61 -17.93
C ARG A 171 2.38 11.91 -16.70
N ASN A 172 1.86 10.73 -16.40
CA ASN A 172 2.49 9.86 -15.44
C ASN A 172 3.81 9.34 -16.00
N VAL A 173 4.88 9.66 -15.32
CA VAL A 173 6.25 9.32 -15.70
C VAL A 173 6.69 8.07 -14.97
#